data_b7ad4c1313c80293f2318cc7228b3161
#
_entry.id   b7ad4c1313c80293f2318cc7228b3161
#
_cell.length_a   1.000
_cell.length_b   1.000
_cell.length_c   1.000
_cell.angle_alpha   90.00
_cell.angle_beta   90.00
_cell.angle_gamma   90.00
#
_symmetry.space_group_name_H-M   'P 1'
#
loop_
_entity.id
_entity.type
_entity.pdbx_description
1 polymer ?
#
loop_
_entity_poly.entity_id
_entity_poly.type
_entity_poly.pdbx_seq_one_letter_code
_entity_poly.pdbx_strand_id
1 'polypeptide(L)'
;MFPAHEGHRFDSGRPSPSDIARCLATLEALRDRAPDDPDRVAVERAAAHLTKSAKQKRRLARKQDNRRADREASAGSLRAAAYFTPASLPEVRSGRSGRSIESVRSTVRELRNQRHCYVCKLPFRRLHAFYHALCPACADCNFAARTLTADLSGRRAIVTGGRIKIGYEIAVSLLRAGARVTVTTRFPRDAEQRYADLPAELRERLTIEGLDFLDLRGVSAWIDREVARGEPLDILISNAAQTVRRPPAYYARLAAGETAPPPLEGRLTDLSEATEALALLFPDRVDAEGKPVDLRHRNSWVMNAAEIEPAEVAEVHVVNAIVPFLIASRLRGLMTRSAFADRYIVNVSAMEGVFAHRNKQTRHPHTNMAKAALNMFTRTSAPEFLTDGIYMNSVDTGWITQENPHPLEERLKSSGFCPPLDIVDGAARVLAPVYRGVQGDRIAGAFFKDYEPAPW
;
A
#
# COMPACT_ATOMS: atom_id res chain seq x y z
N MET A 1 71.53 4.24 1.37
CA MET A 1 71.38 2.88 1.88
C MET A 1 70.76 2.97 3.27
N PHE A 2 69.44 2.94 3.38
CA PHE A 2 68.73 2.99 4.67
C PHE A 2 68.37 1.56 5.08
N PRO A 3 68.57 1.16 6.33
CA PRO A 3 68.18 -0.19 6.77
C PRO A 3 66.67 -0.34 6.80
N ALA A 4 66.22 -1.47 6.27
CA ALA A 4 64.86 -1.89 6.29
C ALA A 4 64.39 -2.08 7.75
N HIS A 5 63.34 -1.36 8.17
CA HIS A 5 62.61 -1.65 9.40
C HIS A 5 61.85 -2.97 9.22
N GLU A 6 62.28 -4.03 9.89
CA GLU A 6 61.49 -5.24 10.09
C GLU A 6 60.17 -4.87 10.75
N GLY A 7 59.10 -4.94 9.94
CA GLY A 7 57.75 -4.78 10.43
C GLY A 7 57.36 -6.00 11.30
N HIS A 8 57.40 -5.88 12.60
CA HIS A 8 56.73 -6.80 13.49
C HIS A 8 55.24 -6.83 13.14
N ARG A 9 54.80 -7.87 12.45
CA ARG A 9 53.41 -8.23 12.35
C ARG A 9 52.94 -8.59 13.77
N PHE A 10 52.18 -7.71 14.41
CA PHE A 10 51.45 -8.06 15.63
C PHE A 10 50.50 -9.20 15.29
N ASP A 11 50.74 -10.35 15.92
CA ASP A 11 49.78 -11.43 15.96
C ASP A 11 48.44 -10.88 16.53
N SER A 12 47.29 -11.34 16.03
CA SER A 12 45.95 -10.81 16.29
C SER A 12 45.43 -11.01 17.73
N GLY A 13 46.37 -11.06 18.70
CA GLY A 13 46.10 -11.14 20.15
C GLY A 13 45.91 -9.79 20.82
N ARG A 14 45.19 -9.77 21.94
CA ARG A 14 45.12 -8.59 22.82
C ARG A 14 46.52 -8.16 23.23
N PRO A 15 46.85 -6.83 23.22
CA PRO A 15 48.10 -6.35 23.76
C PRO A 15 48.31 -6.83 25.20
N SER A 16 49.50 -7.29 25.52
CA SER A 16 49.82 -7.71 26.88
C SER A 16 49.75 -6.55 27.87
N PRO A 17 49.54 -6.80 29.16
CA PRO A 17 49.60 -5.75 30.16
C PRO A 17 50.93 -4.95 30.12
N SER A 18 52.05 -5.60 29.79
CA SER A 18 53.35 -4.98 29.64
C SER A 18 53.42 -4.05 28.42
N ASP A 19 52.76 -4.40 27.29
CA ASP A 19 52.69 -3.53 26.10
C ASP A 19 51.85 -2.30 26.39
N ILE A 20 50.76 -2.43 27.14
CA ILE A 20 49.95 -1.29 27.54
C ILE A 20 50.74 -0.38 28.50
N ALA A 21 51.45 -0.94 29.47
CA ALA A 21 52.28 -0.17 30.41
C ALA A 21 53.38 0.62 29.68
N ARG A 22 54.08 -0.03 28.69
CA ARG A 22 55.07 0.66 27.84
C ARG A 22 54.46 1.80 27.04
N CYS A 23 53.29 1.58 26.44
CA CYS A 23 52.57 2.60 25.68
C CYS A 23 52.23 3.81 26.58
N LEU A 24 51.71 3.59 27.79
CA LEU A 24 51.40 4.64 28.72
C LEU A 24 52.65 5.42 29.20
N ALA A 25 53.74 4.72 29.50
CA ALA A 25 55.02 5.35 29.87
C ALA A 25 55.59 6.23 28.75
N THR A 26 55.46 5.79 27.49
CA THR A 26 55.85 6.58 26.31
C THR A 26 55.02 7.84 26.18
N LEU A 27 53.72 7.75 26.36
CA LEU A 27 52.82 8.93 26.35
C LEU A 27 53.18 9.91 27.44
N GLU A 28 53.49 9.44 28.65
CA GLU A 28 53.93 10.27 29.76
C GLU A 28 55.26 10.99 29.49
N ALA A 29 56.23 10.26 28.94
CA ALA A 29 57.55 10.82 28.61
C ALA A 29 57.51 11.89 27.48
N LEU A 30 56.53 11.78 26.59
CA LEU A 30 56.34 12.74 25.50
C LEU A 30 55.53 13.97 25.89
N ARG A 31 54.86 13.96 27.07
CA ARG A 31 53.99 15.06 27.50
C ARG A 31 54.73 16.39 27.62
N ASP A 32 55.93 16.36 28.11
CA ASP A 32 56.71 17.59 28.44
C ASP A 32 57.73 17.93 27.31
N ARG A 33 57.73 17.17 26.18
CA ARG A 33 58.51 17.49 25.00
C ARG A 33 57.95 18.69 24.24
N ALA A 34 58.76 19.36 23.42
CA ALA A 34 58.37 20.48 22.59
C ALA A 34 57.17 20.10 21.66
N PRO A 35 56.24 21.00 21.36
CA PRO A 35 55.08 20.69 20.50
C PRO A 35 55.43 20.27 19.06
N ASP A 36 56.60 20.66 18.59
CA ASP A 36 57.15 20.36 17.26
C ASP A 36 58.12 19.14 17.25
N ASP A 37 58.32 18.50 18.40
CA ASP A 37 59.13 17.26 18.49
C ASP A 37 58.52 16.19 17.58
N PRO A 38 59.31 15.61 16.63
CA PRO A 38 58.81 14.65 15.63
C PRO A 38 58.15 13.43 16.26
N ASP A 39 58.68 12.90 17.36
CA ASP A 39 58.16 11.70 18.02
C ASP A 39 56.84 12.03 18.75
N ARG A 40 56.76 13.18 19.39
CA ARG A 40 55.52 13.69 19.98
C ARG A 40 54.43 13.87 18.92
N VAL A 41 54.74 14.52 17.79
CA VAL A 41 53.80 14.74 16.69
C VAL A 41 53.30 13.40 16.10
N ALA A 42 54.20 12.42 15.94
CA ALA A 42 53.84 11.10 15.42
C ALA A 42 52.88 10.37 16.37
N VAL A 43 53.15 10.37 17.68
CA VAL A 43 52.30 9.73 18.70
C VAL A 43 51.00 10.46 18.85
N GLU A 44 50.97 11.81 18.87
CA GLU A 44 49.76 12.60 18.89
C GLU A 44 48.84 12.30 17.71
N ARG A 45 49.39 12.19 16.50
CA ARG A 45 48.62 11.77 15.31
C ARG A 45 48.02 10.36 15.44
N ALA A 46 48.79 9.40 15.94
CA ALA A 46 48.32 8.05 16.18
C ALA A 46 47.21 7.99 17.25
N ALA A 47 47.39 8.70 18.36
CA ALA A 47 46.39 8.81 19.43
C ALA A 47 45.11 9.51 18.96
N ALA A 48 45.23 10.58 18.18
CA ALA A 48 44.09 11.27 17.57
C ALA A 48 43.32 10.34 16.62
N HIS A 49 44.03 9.55 15.79
CA HIS A 49 43.40 8.58 14.90
C HIS A 49 42.66 7.48 15.69
N LEU A 50 43.28 6.93 16.72
CA LEU A 50 42.69 5.93 17.61
C LEU A 50 41.42 6.50 18.30
N THR A 51 41.48 7.69 18.84
CA THR A 51 40.35 8.37 19.50
C THR A 51 39.22 8.62 18.50
N LYS A 52 39.55 9.13 17.30
CA LYS A 52 38.54 9.35 16.22
C LYS A 52 37.87 8.05 15.81
N SER A 53 38.65 6.97 15.59
CA SER A 53 38.12 5.64 15.26
C SER A 53 37.24 5.08 16.37
N ALA A 54 37.67 5.16 17.62
CA ALA A 54 36.88 4.72 18.77
C ALA A 54 35.55 5.50 18.89
N LYS A 55 35.59 6.84 18.74
CA LYS A 55 34.40 7.70 18.73
C LYS A 55 33.43 7.32 17.60
N GLN A 56 33.96 7.07 16.41
CA GLN A 56 33.17 6.65 15.26
C GLN A 56 32.51 5.27 15.49
N LYS A 57 33.25 4.28 16.00
CA LYS A 57 32.72 2.95 16.35
C LYS A 57 31.62 3.04 17.40
N ARG A 58 31.81 3.83 18.50
CA ARG A 58 30.78 4.04 19.53
C ARG A 58 29.54 4.72 18.96
N ARG A 59 29.70 5.72 18.05
CA ARG A 59 28.58 6.38 17.38
C ARG A 59 27.80 5.41 16.49
N LEU A 60 28.47 4.55 15.73
CA LEU A 60 27.85 3.54 14.89
C LEU A 60 27.10 2.48 15.72
N ALA A 61 27.73 1.97 16.79
CA ALA A 61 27.10 1.04 17.72
C ALA A 61 25.82 1.62 18.33
N ARG A 62 25.89 2.86 18.87
CA ARG A 62 24.71 3.56 19.41
C ARG A 62 23.61 3.74 18.35
N LYS A 63 23.99 4.07 17.10
CA LYS A 63 23.03 4.20 16.00
C LYS A 63 22.35 2.88 15.65
N GLN A 64 23.09 1.78 15.68
CA GLN A 64 22.57 0.42 15.47
C GLN A 64 21.63 0.00 16.60
N ASP A 65 22.01 0.23 17.87
CA ASP A 65 21.19 -0.06 19.03
C ASP A 65 19.88 0.75 19.04
N ASN A 66 19.94 2.02 18.71
CA ASN A 66 18.74 2.83 18.58
C ASN A 66 17.82 2.30 17.47
N ARG A 67 18.37 1.95 16.30
CA ARG A 67 17.60 1.38 15.19
C ARG A 67 16.94 0.05 15.56
N ARG A 68 17.66 -0.82 16.30
CA ARG A 68 17.11 -2.08 16.79
C ARG A 68 15.95 -1.83 17.73
N ALA A 69 16.13 -1.00 18.74
CA ALA A 69 15.09 -0.65 19.71
C ALA A 69 13.85 -0.02 19.03
N ASP A 70 14.06 0.90 18.08
CA ASP A 70 12.97 1.53 17.32
C ASP A 70 12.21 0.52 16.45
N ARG A 71 12.91 -0.48 15.90
CA ARG A 71 12.29 -1.58 15.14
C ARG A 71 11.44 -2.47 16.04
N GLU A 72 11.96 -2.88 17.19
CA GLU A 72 11.24 -3.68 18.19
C GLU A 72 10.00 -2.96 18.70
N ALA A 73 10.13 -1.67 19.05
CA ALA A 73 9.01 -0.84 19.47
C ALA A 73 7.92 -0.76 18.39
N SER A 74 8.33 -0.56 17.12
CA SER A 74 7.41 -0.46 15.98
C SER A 74 6.72 -1.79 15.68
N ALA A 75 7.45 -2.91 15.72
CA ALA A 75 6.92 -4.25 15.49
C ALA A 75 5.85 -4.65 16.51
N GLY A 76 5.88 -4.06 17.69
CA GLY A 76 4.88 -4.29 18.73
C GLY A 76 3.54 -3.56 18.51
N SER A 77 3.40 -2.68 17.49
CA SER A 77 2.09 -2.12 17.14
C SER A 77 1.19 -3.19 16.52
N LEU A 78 -0.13 -3.13 16.76
CA LEU A 78 -1.06 -4.15 16.27
C LEU A 78 -1.03 -4.29 14.74
N ARG A 79 -0.90 -3.20 14.00
CA ARG A 79 -0.79 -3.21 12.54
C ARG A 79 0.46 -3.95 12.07
N ALA A 80 1.61 -3.67 12.67
CA ALA A 80 2.86 -4.33 12.32
C ALA A 80 2.86 -5.81 12.76
N ALA A 81 2.37 -6.11 13.95
CA ALA A 81 2.25 -7.49 14.44
C ALA A 81 1.38 -8.34 13.49
N ALA A 82 0.22 -7.82 13.05
CA ALA A 82 -0.66 -8.50 12.09
C ALA A 82 0.00 -8.70 10.72
N TYR A 83 0.87 -7.78 10.28
CA TYR A 83 1.59 -7.91 9.02
C TYR A 83 2.69 -8.98 9.06
N PHE A 84 3.45 -9.04 10.17
CA PHE A 84 4.54 -10.01 10.31
C PHE A 84 4.07 -11.41 10.73
N THR A 85 2.93 -11.51 11.41
CA THR A 85 2.38 -12.76 11.93
C THR A 85 0.88 -12.86 11.65
N PRO A 86 0.47 -13.07 10.38
CA PRO A 86 -0.94 -13.00 9.98
C PRO A 86 -1.85 -14.01 10.69
N ALA A 87 -1.32 -15.16 11.09
CA ALA A 87 -2.10 -16.24 11.72
C ALA A 87 -2.54 -15.93 13.16
N SER A 88 -1.95 -14.93 13.82
CA SER A 88 -2.17 -14.67 15.25
C SER A 88 -3.27 -13.66 15.59
N LEU A 89 -3.86 -12.98 14.59
CA LEU A 89 -4.78 -11.87 14.84
C LEU A 89 -5.98 -11.80 13.86
N PRO A 90 -6.83 -12.85 13.75
CA PRO A 90 -8.02 -12.79 12.87
C PRO A 90 -9.00 -11.68 13.28
N GLU A 91 -9.11 -11.37 14.58
CA GLU A 91 -10.05 -10.37 15.12
C GLU A 91 -9.61 -8.91 14.92
N VAL A 92 -8.31 -8.65 14.77
CA VAL A 92 -7.78 -7.30 14.57
C VAL A 92 -8.07 -6.76 13.17
N ARG A 93 -8.21 -7.64 12.16
CA ARG A 93 -8.55 -7.28 10.79
C ARG A 93 -9.94 -6.64 10.68
N SER A 94 -10.89 -7.06 11.50
CA SER A 94 -12.27 -6.57 11.42
C SER A 94 -12.53 -5.27 12.21
N GLY A 95 -11.59 -4.78 13.01
CA GLY A 95 -11.80 -3.66 13.93
C GLY A 95 -12.87 -3.94 15.03
N ARG A 96 -13.32 -5.19 15.13
CA ARG A 96 -14.45 -5.62 15.96
C ARG A 96 -14.09 -6.46 17.18
N SER A 97 -12.78 -6.62 17.49
CA SER A 97 -12.48 -7.20 18.79
C SER A 97 -12.97 -6.23 19.86
N GLY A 98 -13.87 -6.68 20.71
CA GLY A 98 -14.37 -5.94 21.87
C GLY A 98 -13.31 -5.64 22.94
N ARG A 99 -12.04 -5.79 22.59
CA ARG A 99 -10.91 -5.21 23.32
C ARG A 99 -10.92 -3.72 23.02
N SER A 100 -11.48 -2.96 23.95
CA SER A 100 -11.44 -1.52 23.91
C SER A 100 -10.00 -1.06 23.67
N ILE A 101 -9.82 0.01 22.89
CA ILE A 101 -8.51 0.69 22.71
C ILE A 101 -7.84 0.94 24.07
N GLU A 102 -8.60 1.06 25.14
CA GLU A 102 -8.16 1.25 26.52
C GLU A 102 -7.31 0.08 27.04
N SER A 103 -7.62 -1.18 26.71
CA SER A 103 -6.79 -2.32 27.11
C SER A 103 -5.45 -2.39 26.36
N VAL A 104 -5.35 -1.75 25.18
CA VAL A 104 -4.15 -1.68 24.35
C VAL A 104 -3.34 -0.40 24.61
N ARG A 105 -3.96 0.63 25.20
CA ARG A 105 -3.30 1.90 25.61
C ARG A 105 -2.30 1.73 26.76
N SER A 106 -2.22 0.60 27.44
CA SER A 106 -1.46 0.44 28.69
C SER A 106 0.07 0.44 28.54
N THR A 107 0.62 0.37 27.33
CA THR A 107 2.07 0.49 27.10
C THR A 107 2.36 1.57 26.07
N VAL A 108 2.60 2.78 26.57
CA VAL A 108 3.18 3.87 25.76
C VAL A 108 4.56 3.43 25.30
N ARG A 109 4.72 3.22 23.99
CA ARG A 109 6.00 2.92 23.37
C ARG A 109 6.58 4.18 22.78
N GLU A 110 7.86 4.44 23.05
CA GLU A 110 8.57 5.57 22.48
C GLU A 110 9.76 5.13 21.63
N LEU A 111 9.94 5.82 20.52
CA LEU A 111 11.11 5.70 19.66
C LEU A 111 12.30 6.43 20.25
N ARG A 112 13.48 5.85 20.16
CA ARG A 112 14.74 6.52 20.52
C ARG A 112 15.11 7.63 19.54
N ASN A 113 14.80 7.42 18.25
CA ASN A 113 14.96 8.42 17.21
C ASN A 113 13.60 8.99 16.78
N GLN A 114 13.57 10.27 16.45
CA GLN A 114 12.40 10.89 15.83
C GLN A 114 12.11 10.25 14.47
N ARG A 115 10.81 10.06 14.18
CA ARG A 115 10.28 9.63 12.87
C ARG A 115 9.26 10.65 12.40
N HIS A 116 9.11 10.81 11.08
CA HIS A 116 8.06 11.65 10.51
C HIS A 116 6.78 10.86 10.31
N CYS A 117 5.66 11.46 10.68
CA CYS A 117 4.34 10.88 10.49
C CYS A 117 4.05 10.66 9.01
N TYR A 118 3.47 9.49 8.68
CA TYR A 118 3.08 9.17 7.31
C TYR A 118 2.03 10.17 6.76
N VAL A 119 1.09 10.63 7.58
CA VAL A 119 0.02 11.56 7.19
C VAL A 119 0.51 13.01 7.22
N CYS A 120 0.72 13.60 8.39
CA CYS A 120 1.00 15.04 8.54
C CYS A 120 2.47 15.45 8.35
N LYS A 121 3.38 14.50 8.17
CA LYS A 121 4.84 14.69 8.02
C LYS A 121 5.53 15.33 9.23
N LEU A 122 4.82 15.65 10.30
CA LEU A 122 5.43 16.17 11.53
C LEU A 122 6.25 15.09 12.25
N PRO A 123 7.33 15.49 12.95
CA PRO A 123 8.14 14.56 13.70
C PRO A 123 7.41 14.06 14.95
N PHE A 124 7.59 12.77 15.28
CA PHE A 124 7.05 12.16 16.50
C PHE A 124 7.97 11.08 17.05
N ARG A 125 7.78 10.73 18.33
CA ARG A 125 8.44 9.61 19.01
C ARG A 125 7.44 8.66 19.65
N ARG A 126 6.33 9.18 20.16
CA ARG A 126 5.30 8.39 20.82
C ARG A 126 4.53 7.58 19.79
N LEU A 127 4.54 6.25 19.93
CA LEU A 127 3.82 5.34 19.05
C LEU A 127 2.36 5.18 19.48
N HIS A 128 1.47 5.07 18.51
CA HIS A 128 0.11 4.64 18.73
C HIS A 128 0.04 3.11 18.89
N ALA A 129 -0.90 2.61 19.68
CA ALA A 129 -1.05 1.18 19.93
C ALA A 129 -1.28 0.36 18.65
N PHE A 130 -2.05 0.90 17.70
CA PHE A 130 -2.35 0.24 16.42
C PHE A 130 -1.31 0.60 15.34
N TYR A 131 -1.03 1.88 15.11
CA TYR A 131 -0.19 2.33 13.99
C TYR A 131 1.25 2.61 14.40
N HIS A 132 2.20 2.01 13.68
CA HIS A 132 3.64 2.23 13.89
C HIS A 132 4.20 3.44 13.14
N ALA A 133 3.49 3.96 12.13
CA ALA A 133 4.00 4.99 11.20
C ALA A 133 3.27 6.33 11.28
N LEU A 134 2.25 6.46 12.14
CA LEU A 134 1.47 7.67 12.34
C LEU A 134 1.76 8.27 13.72
N CYS A 135 1.75 9.62 13.81
CA CYS A 135 1.76 10.29 15.11
C CYS A 135 0.41 10.03 15.83
N PRO A 136 0.34 10.15 17.17
CA PRO A 136 -0.88 9.83 17.91
C PRO A 136 -2.15 10.49 17.36
N ALA A 137 -2.13 11.80 17.10
CA ALA A 137 -3.29 12.52 16.59
C ALA A 137 -3.78 11.99 15.23
N CYS A 138 -2.87 11.79 14.25
CA CYS A 138 -3.23 11.22 12.95
C CYS A 138 -3.68 9.76 13.09
N ALA A 139 -3.10 9.02 14.02
CA ALA A 139 -3.47 7.63 14.28
C ALA A 139 -4.89 7.53 14.89
N ASP A 140 -5.23 8.38 15.84
CA ASP A 140 -6.56 8.43 16.44
C ASP A 140 -7.62 8.76 15.38
N CYS A 141 -7.40 9.75 14.50
CA CYS A 141 -8.28 10.09 13.37
C CYS A 141 -8.46 8.91 12.40
N ASN A 142 -7.35 8.27 11.99
CA ASN A 142 -7.41 7.13 11.07
C ASN A 142 -8.10 5.93 11.71
N PHE A 143 -7.88 5.68 12.99
CA PHE A 143 -8.52 4.58 13.71
C PHE A 143 -10.02 4.80 13.85
N ALA A 144 -10.46 6.00 14.19
CA ALA A 144 -11.88 6.36 14.27
C ALA A 144 -12.58 6.20 12.90
N ALA A 145 -11.91 6.57 11.82
CA ALA A 145 -12.45 6.44 10.46
C ALA A 145 -12.70 4.98 10.03
N ARG A 146 -12.02 3.97 10.62
CA ARG A 146 -12.26 2.54 10.32
C ARG A 146 -13.67 2.08 10.69
N THR A 147 -14.33 2.77 11.62
CA THR A 147 -15.70 2.48 12.06
C THR A 147 -16.72 3.48 11.54
N LEU A 148 -16.31 4.44 10.71
CA LEU A 148 -17.22 5.36 10.05
C LEU A 148 -18.22 4.58 9.20
N THR A 149 -19.50 4.88 9.36
CA THR A 149 -20.60 4.27 8.63
C THR A 149 -21.77 5.24 8.51
N ALA A 150 -22.71 4.94 7.61
CA ALA A 150 -23.98 5.64 7.48
C ALA A 150 -25.07 4.60 7.17
N ASP A 151 -26.33 4.94 7.34
CA ASP A 151 -27.41 4.09 6.89
C ASP A 151 -27.55 4.16 5.36
N LEU A 152 -27.30 3.04 4.70
CA LEU A 152 -27.43 2.86 3.26
C LEU A 152 -28.60 1.94 2.87
N SER A 153 -29.52 1.72 3.79
CA SER A 153 -30.73 0.90 3.54
C SER A 153 -31.50 1.43 2.33
N GLY A 154 -31.90 0.53 1.43
CA GLY A 154 -32.57 0.86 0.18
C GLY A 154 -31.67 1.36 -0.95
N ARG A 155 -30.38 1.67 -0.70
CA ARG A 155 -29.42 2.07 -1.74
C ARG A 155 -28.82 0.85 -2.44
N ARG A 156 -28.55 1.02 -3.73
CA ARG A 156 -27.82 0.05 -4.55
C ARG A 156 -26.41 0.56 -4.86
N ALA A 157 -25.43 -0.31 -4.67
CA ALA A 157 -24.03 -0.02 -4.94
C ALA A 157 -23.42 -0.99 -5.97
N ILE A 158 -22.56 -0.49 -6.83
CA ILE A 158 -21.68 -1.30 -7.69
C ILE A 158 -20.24 -1.06 -7.25
N VAL A 159 -19.49 -2.13 -6.97
CA VAL A 159 -18.06 -2.10 -6.62
C VAL A 159 -17.28 -2.90 -7.65
N THR A 160 -16.47 -2.22 -8.45
CA THR A 160 -15.62 -2.92 -9.41
C THR A 160 -14.38 -3.50 -8.73
N GLY A 161 -14.01 -4.76 -9.06
CA GLY A 161 -12.85 -5.42 -8.45
C GLY A 161 -13.07 -5.81 -6.98
N GLY A 162 -14.27 -6.32 -6.63
CA GLY A 162 -14.67 -6.62 -5.26
C GLY A 162 -14.17 -7.94 -4.68
N ARG A 163 -13.31 -8.71 -5.36
CA ARG A 163 -12.92 -10.06 -4.96
C ARG A 163 -11.99 -10.13 -3.75
N ILE A 164 -11.00 -9.26 -3.66
CA ILE A 164 -9.95 -9.25 -2.63
C ILE A 164 -9.58 -7.84 -2.20
N LYS A 165 -8.79 -7.76 -1.13
CA LYS A 165 -8.17 -6.52 -0.64
C LYS A 165 -9.19 -5.40 -0.38
N ILE A 166 -8.86 -4.19 -0.85
CA ILE A 166 -9.68 -2.98 -0.61
C ILE A 166 -11.10 -3.16 -1.15
N GLY A 167 -11.26 -3.72 -2.36
CA GLY A 167 -12.58 -3.91 -2.97
C GLY A 167 -13.48 -4.86 -2.19
N TYR A 168 -12.93 -5.93 -1.61
CA TYR A 168 -13.65 -6.83 -0.71
C TYR A 168 -14.12 -6.09 0.56
N GLU A 169 -13.23 -5.36 1.22
CA GLU A 169 -13.56 -4.61 2.43
C GLU A 169 -14.60 -3.49 2.17
N ILE A 170 -14.52 -2.83 1.00
CA ILE A 170 -15.53 -1.85 0.55
C ILE A 170 -16.91 -2.52 0.44
N ALA A 171 -16.98 -3.65 -0.28
CA ALA A 171 -18.24 -4.36 -0.48
C ALA A 171 -18.85 -4.83 0.85
N VAL A 172 -18.04 -5.43 1.73
CA VAL A 172 -18.48 -5.87 3.06
C VAL A 172 -18.97 -4.68 3.91
N SER A 173 -18.29 -3.54 3.85
CA SER A 173 -18.67 -2.34 4.60
C SER A 173 -19.99 -1.76 4.10
N LEU A 174 -20.22 -1.71 2.78
CA LEU A 174 -21.48 -1.27 2.18
C LEU A 174 -22.66 -2.21 2.54
N LEU A 175 -22.42 -3.54 2.48
CA LEU A 175 -23.42 -4.53 2.88
C LEU A 175 -23.82 -4.36 4.35
N ARG A 176 -22.84 -4.13 5.23
CA ARG A 176 -23.08 -3.89 6.66
C ARG A 176 -23.81 -2.59 6.93
N ALA A 177 -23.61 -1.59 6.07
CA ALA A 177 -24.32 -0.32 6.12
C ALA A 177 -25.76 -0.40 5.57
N GLY A 178 -26.21 -1.56 5.06
CA GLY A 178 -27.57 -1.78 4.59
C GLY A 178 -27.75 -1.78 3.07
N ALA A 179 -26.72 -1.46 2.28
CA ALA A 179 -26.84 -1.42 0.83
C ALA A 179 -27.03 -2.81 0.20
N ARG A 180 -27.67 -2.86 -0.99
CA ARG A 180 -27.54 -3.96 -1.94
C ARG A 180 -26.27 -3.73 -2.77
N VAL A 181 -25.39 -4.72 -2.87
CA VAL A 181 -24.09 -4.56 -3.48
C VAL A 181 -23.90 -5.54 -4.63
N THR A 182 -23.57 -5.02 -5.81
CA THR A 182 -23.04 -5.81 -6.94
C THR A 182 -21.52 -5.64 -6.97
N VAL A 183 -20.78 -6.74 -6.91
CA VAL A 183 -19.33 -6.73 -7.14
C VAL A 183 -19.00 -7.31 -8.51
N THR A 184 -18.06 -6.71 -9.23
CA THR A 184 -17.54 -7.28 -10.46
C THR A 184 -16.14 -7.83 -10.26
N THR A 185 -15.83 -8.94 -10.90
CA THR A 185 -14.52 -9.59 -10.84
C THR A 185 -14.28 -10.48 -12.07
N ARG A 186 -13.02 -10.73 -12.39
CA ARG A 186 -12.65 -11.74 -13.41
C ARG A 186 -12.82 -13.19 -12.93
N PHE A 187 -12.92 -13.39 -11.61
CA PHE A 187 -12.96 -14.70 -10.97
C PHE A 187 -14.14 -14.76 -9.98
N PRO A 188 -15.37 -14.93 -10.50
CA PRO A 188 -16.58 -14.90 -9.67
C PRO A 188 -16.66 -16.07 -8.68
N ARG A 189 -16.22 -17.29 -9.03
CA ARG A 189 -16.24 -18.42 -8.10
C ARG A 189 -15.26 -18.25 -6.93
N ASP A 190 -14.03 -17.76 -7.20
CA ASP A 190 -13.11 -17.43 -6.10
C ASP A 190 -13.70 -16.31 -5.21
N ALA A 191 -14.42 -15.35 -5.78
CA ALA A 191 -15.14 -14.36 -5.00
C ALA A 191 -16.24 -14.97 -4.14
N GLU A 192 -17.12 -15.84 -4.71
CA GLU A 192 -18.17 -16.55 -3.97
C GLU A 192 -17.61 -17.28 -2.75
N GLN A 193 -16.51 -18.01 -2.91
CA GLN A 193 -15.85 -18.70 -1.81
C GLN A 193 -15.39 -17.73 -0.70
N ARG A 194 -14.90 -16.55 -1.07
CA ARG A 194 -14.43 -15.54 -0.08
C ARG A 194 -15.57 -14.85 0.66
N TYR A 195 -16.73 -14.72 0.02
CA TYR A 195 -17.93 -14.16 0.64
C TYR A 195 -18.78 -15.21 1.37
N ALA A 196 -18.46 -16.51 1.26
CA ALA A 196 -19.24 -17.61 1.85
C ALA A 196 -19.36 -17.52 3.38
N ASP A 197 -18.32 -17.02 4.06
CA ASP A 197 -18.28 -16.90 5.51
C ASP A 197 -19.07 -15.68 6.05
N LEU A 198 -19.63 -14.85 5.17
CA LEU A 198 -20.47 -13.76 5.62
C LEU A 198 -21.83 -14.27 6.16
N PRO A 199 -22.45 -13.56 7.12
CA PRO A 199 -23.81 -13.81 7.54
C PRO A 199 -24.79 -13.88 6.36
N ALA A 200 -25.82 -14.74 6.44
CA ALA A 200 -26.75 -14.98 5.36
C ALA A 200 -27.45 -13.69 4.90
N GLU A 201 -27.88 -12.85 5.84
CA GLU A 201 -28.54 -11.56 5.59
C GLU A 201 -27.68 -10.56 4.80
N LEU A 202 -26.34 -10.69 4.87
CA LEU A 202 -25.43 -9.89 4.03
C LEU A 202 -25.30 -10.49 2.64
N ARG A 203 -25.21 -11.84 2.55
CA ARG A 203 -25.07 -12.55 1.27
C ARG A 203 -26.33 -12.40 0.38
N GLU A 204 -27.50 -12.34 0.96
CA GLU A 204 -28.77 -12.10 0.24
C GLU A 204 -28.80 -10.74 -0.48
N ARG A 205 -28.02 -9.78 -0.02
CA ARG A 205 -27.88 -8.43 -0.62
C ARG A 205 -26.64 -8.29 -1.51
N LEU A 206 -25.89 -9.38 -1.73
CA LEU A 206 -24.70 -9.41 -2.55
C LEU A 206 -24.98 -10.11 -3.90
N THR A 207 -24.58 -9.46 -4.98
CA THR A 207 -24.53 -10.06 -6.31
C THR A 207 -23.07 -10.07 -6.78
N ILE A 208 -22.60 -11.20 -7.33
CA ILE A 208 -21.24 -11.33 -7.87
C ILE A 208 -21.36 -11.55 -9.37
N GLU A 209 -20.70 -10.70 -10.17
CA GLU A 209 -20.73 -10.76 -11.62
C GLU A 209 -19.34 -10.89 -12.23
N GLY A 210 -19.21 -11.80 -13.19
CA GLY A 210 -17.98 -12.00 -13.97
C GLY A 210 -17.79 -10.86 -14.96
N LEU A 211 -16.67 -10.12 -14.88
CA LEU A 211 -16.35 -9.05 -15.81
C LEU A 211 -14.83 -8.83 -15.90
N ASP A 212 -14.29 -8.99 -17.11
CA ASP A 212 -12.90 -8.62 -17.42
C ASP A 212 -12.86 -7.25 -18.09
N PHE A 213 -12.18 -6.30 -17.52
CA PHE A 213 -12.04 -4.95 -18.06
C PHE A 213 -11.19 -4.88 -19.34
N LEU A 214 -10.43 -5.90 -19.64
CA LEU A 214 -9.70 -6.00 -20.91
C LEU A 214 -10.61 -6.46 -22.07
N ASP A 215 -11.75 -7.07 -21.78
CA ASP A 215 -12.80 -7.35 -22.76
C ASP A 215 -13.78 -6.16 -22.87
N LEU A 216 -13.44 -5.17 -23.69
CA LEU A 216 -14.28 -3.99 -23.87
C LEU A 216 -15.66 -4.31 -24.47
N ARG A 217 -15.79 -5.41 -25.24
CA ARG A 217 -17.09 -5.88 -25.76
C ARG A 217 -17.94 -6.44 -24.61
N GLY A 218 -17.35 -7.29 -23.78
CA GLY A 218 -17.98 -7.80 -22.58
C GLY A 218 -18.38 -6.69 -21.59
N VAL A 219 -17.52 -5.68 -21.41
CA VAL A 219 -17.83 -4.49 -20.60
C VAL A 219 -19.03 -3.74 -21.19
N SER A 220 -19.06 -3.48 -22.50
CA SER A 220 -20.18 -2.79 -23.13
C SER A 220 -21.48 -3.59 -22.98
N ALA A 221 -21.45 -4.90 -23.26
CA ALA A 221 -22.60 -5.77 -23.11
C ALA A 221 -23.10 -5.85 -21.66
N TRP A 222 -22.18 -5.84 -20.68
CA TRP A 222 -22.54 -5.78 -19.25
C TRP A 222 -23.24 -4.45 -18.91
N ILE A 223 -22.72 -3.33 -19.37
CA ILE A 223 -23.35 -2.01 -19.18
C ILE A 223 -24.76 -1.99 -19.82
N ASP A 224 -24.91 -2.54 -21.04
CA ASP A 224 -26.21 -2.58 -21.72
C ASP A 224 -27.22 -3.43 -20.94
N ARG A 225 -26.81 -4.55 -20.36
CA ARG A 225 -27.66 -5.36 -19.47
C ARG A 225 -28.09 -4.58 -18.22
N GLU A 226 -27.16 -3.84 -17.57
CA GLU A 226 -27.48 -3.00 -16.41
C GLU A 226 -28.48 -1.92 -16.77
N VAL A 227 -28.29 -1.22 -17.90
CA VAL A 227 -29.22 -0.20 -18.39
C VAL A 227 -30.59 -0.81 -18.72
N ALA A 228 -30.63 -2.01 -19.33
CA ALA A 228 -31.87 -2.71 -19.65
C ALA A 228 -32.62 -3.20 -18.40
N ARG A 229 -31.91 -3.61 -17.33
CA ARG A 229 -32.54 -3.92 -16.03
C ARG A 229 -33.27 -2.71 -15.46
N GLY A 230 -32.75 -1.51 -15.72
CA GLY A 230 -33.37 -0.25 -15.32
C GLY A 230 -33.40 0.02 -13.81
N GLU A 231 -32.71 -0.79 -13.00
CA GLU A 231 -32.64 -0.63 -11.56
C GLU A 231 -31.88 0.65 -11.18
N PRO A 232 -32.39 1.49 -10.29
CA PRO A 232 -31.69 2.66 -9.82
C PRO A 232 -30.32 2.31 -9.23
N LEU A 233 -29.34 3.21 -9.43
CA LEU A 233 -27.99 3.09 -8.89
C LEU A 233 -27.67 4.31 -8.01
N ASP A 234 -27.18 4.08 -6.81
CA ASP A 234 -26.90 5.14 -5.84
C ASP A 234 -25.41 5.36 -5.63
N ILE A 235 -24.61 4.28 -5.69
CA ILE A 235 -23.20 4.32 -5.37
C ILE A 235 -22.42 3.52 -6.43
N LEU A 236 -21.43 4.15 -7.05
CA LEU A 236 -20.47 3.49 -7.96
C LEU A 236 -19.05 3.67 -7.41
N ILE A 237 -18.39 2.55 -7.10
CA ILE A 237 -17.00 2.54 -6.68
C ILE A 237 -16.13 1.93 -7.77
N SER A 238 -15.37 2.77 -8.47
CA SER A 238 -14.40 2.37 -9.48
C SER A 238 -13.09 1.96 -8.81
N ASN A 239 -13.07 0.72 -8.25
CA ASN A 239 -11.92 0.20 -7.50
C ASN A 239 -11.05 -0.76 -8.32
N ALA A 240 -11.58 -1.46 -9.31
CA ALA A 240 -10.78 -2.34 -10.16
C ALA A 240 -9.59 -1.59 -10.78
N ALA A 241 -8.39 -2.13 -10.58
CA ALA A 241 -7.17 -1.53 -11.11
C ALA A 241 -6.14 -2.60 -11.47
N GLN A 242 -5.32 -2.32 -12.47
CA GLN A 242 -4.14 -3.08 -12.84
C GLN A 242 -2.91 -2.18 -12.67
N THR A 243 -2.00 -2.56 -11.77
CA THR A 243 -0.73 -1.84 -11.54
C THR A 243 0.44 -2.50 -12.26
N VAL A 244 0.36 -3.81 -12.46
CA VAL A 244 1.38 -4.63 -13.10
C VAL A 244 0.70 -5.64 -14.02
N ARG A 245 1.20 -5.78 -15.24
CA ARG A 245 0.78 -6.84 -16.14
C ARG A 245 1.28 -8.19 -15.65
N ARG A 246 0.36 -9.16 -15.62
CA ARG A 246 0.68 -10.53 -15.23
C ARG A 246 0.37 -11.46 -16.43
N PRO A 247 1.27 -12.41 -16.76
CA PRO A 247 1.02 -13.38 -17.81
C PRO A 247 -0.10 -14.35 -17.44
N PRO A 248 -0.69 -15.08 -18.42
CA PRO A 248 -1.74 -16.07 -18.17
C PRO A 248 -1.38 -17.09 -17.08
N ALA A 249 -0.13 -17.57 -17.05
CA ALA A 249 0.38 -18.51 -16.03
C ALA A 249 0.17 -18.04 -14.58
N TYR A 250 0.22 -16.73 -14.32
CA TYR A 250 -0.07 -16.16 -13.01
C TYR A 250 -1.51 -16.38 -12.56
N TYR A 251 -2.44 -16.46 -13.51
CA TYR A 251 -3.87 -16.62 -13.24
C TYR A 251 -4.35 -18.07 -13.37
N ALA A 252 -3.49 -19.00 -13.81
CA ALA A 252 -3.87 -20.37 -14.16
C ALA A 252 -4.67 -21.06 -13.04
N ARG A 253 -4.21 -20.94 -11.78
CA ARG A 253 -4.92 -21.50 -10.62
C ARG A 253 -6.32 -20.92 -10.44
N LEU A 254 -6.46 -19.60 -10.56
CA LEU A 254 -7.75 -18.94 -10.40
C LEU A 254 -8.69 -19.31 -11.56
N ALA A 255 -8.15 -19.34 -12.80
CA ALA A 255 -8.91 -19.72 -13.99
C ALA A 255 -9.40 -21.16 -13.94
N ALA A 256 -8.60 -22.10 -13.44
CA ALA A 256 -8.98 -23.51 -13.30
C ALA A 256 -10.18 -23.72 -12.35
N GLY A 257 -10.41 -22.81 -11.40
CA GLY A 257 -11.56 -22.82 -10.49
C GLY A 257 -12.84 -22.26 -11.10
N GLU A 258 -12.78 -21.58 -12.24
CA GLU A 258 -13.92 -20.91 -12.85
C GLU A 258 -14.66 -21.80 -13.83
N THR A 259 -16.00 -21.65 -13.94
CA THR A 259 -16.84 -22.40 -14.90
C THR A 259 -16.64 -21.88 -16.32
N ALA A 260 -16.47 -20.57 -16.45
CA ALA A 260 -16.15 -19.87 -17.69
C ALA A 260 -14.98 -18.92 -17.37
N PRO A 261 -13.74 -19.46 -17.41
CA PRO A 261 -12.58 -18.61 -17.12
C PRO A 261 -12.54 -17.46 -18.12
N PRO A 262 -12.13 -16.26 -17.68
CA PRO A 262 -11.97 -15.15 -18.60
C PRO A 262 -10.98 -15.56 -19.70
N PRO A 263 -11.22 -15.18 -20.96
CA PRO A 263 -10.28 -15.47 -22.03
C PRO A 263 -8.94 -14.85 -21.70
N LEU A 264 -7.97 -15.70 -21.38
CA LEU A 264 -6.59 -15.28 -21.11
C LEU A 264 -5.81 -15.08 -22.41
N GLU A 265 -6.36 -15.58 -23.53
CA GLU A 265 -5.86 -15.46 -24.88
C GLU A 265 -6.62 -14.36 -25.66
N GLY A 266 -5.99 -13.77 -26.67
CA GLY A 266 -6.61 -12.73 -27.52
C GLY A 266 -6.76 -11.36 -26.84
N ARG A 267 -6.07 -11.12 -25.76
CA ARG A 267 -5.89 -9.78 -25.18
C ARG A 267 -5.08 -8.92 -26.14
N LEU A 268 -5.08 -7.59 -25.94
CA LEU A 268 -4.42 -6.59 -26.79
C LEU A 268 -3.01 -7.01 -27.30
N THR A 269 -2.45 -8.07 -26.71
CA THR A 269 -1.23 -8.73 -27.17
C THR A 269 -1.28 -10.22 -26.89
N ASP A 270 -1.01 -10.98 -27.93
CA ASP A 270 -0.78 -12.41 -27.83
C ASP A 270 0.55 -12.66 -27.08
N LEU A 271 0.46 -13.32 -25.92
CA LEU A 271 1.61 -13.84 -25.17
C LEU A 271 1.58 -15.37 -25.27
N SER A 272 1.68 -15.89 -26.48
CA SER A 272 1.70 -17.32 -26.74
C SER A 272 2.94 -18.06 -26.20
N GLU A 273 3.91 -17.37 -25.64
CA GLU A 273 5.07 -17.99 -25.02
C GLU A 273 4.89 -18.20 -23.51
N ALA A 274 3.94 -19.03 -23.13
CA ALA A 274 3.98 -19.68 -21.81
C ALA A 274 4.99 -20.83 -21.87
N THR A 275 6.26 -20.54 -21.81
CA THR A 275 7.30 -21.56 -21.65
C THR A 275 7.19 -22.18 -20.24
N GLU A 276 7.54 -23.47 -20.08
CA GLU A 276 7.63 -24.14 -18.78
C GLU A 276 8.44 -23.32 -17.77
N ALA A 277 9.48 -22.63 -18.22
CA ALA A 277 10.28 -21.71 -17.43
C ALA A 277 9.46 -20.55 -16.85
N LEU A 278 8.46 -20.03 -17.57
CA LEU A 278 7.59 -18.98 -17.07
C LEU A 278 6.65 -19.49 -15.96
N ALA A 279 6.19 -20.75 -16.07
CA ALA A 279 5.33 -21.37 -15.05
C ALA A 279 6.05 -21.50 -13.69
N LEU A 280 7.35 -21.75 -13.68
CA LEU A 280 8.15 -21.81 -12.45
C LEU A 280 8.19 -20.49 -11.68
N LEU A 281 7.99 -19.37 -12.37
CA LEU A 281 7.96 -18.04 -11.73
C LEU A 281 6.60 -17.73 -11.08
N PHE A 282 5.58 -18.54 -11.33
CA PHE A 282 4.22 -18.38 -10.79
C PHE A 282 3.74 -19.69 -10.14
N PRO A 283 4.28 -20.02 -8.95
CA PRO A 283 3.93 -21.26 -8.24
C PRO A 283 2.45 -21.27 -7.85
N ASP A 284 1.88 -22.49 -7.72
CA ASP A 284 0.49 -22.70 -7.30
C ASP A 284 0.30 -22.39 -5.80
N ARG A 285 0.51 -21.14 -5.43
CA ARG A 285 0.28 -20.61 -4.08
C ARG A 285 -0.13 -19.15 -4.12
N VAL A 286 -0.82 -18.72 -3.08
CA VAL A 286 -1.21 -17.33 -2.87
C VAL A 286 -0.53 -16.77 -1.61
N ASP A 287 -0.42 -15.44 -1.57
CA ASP A 287 0.00 -14.73 -0.35
C ASP A 287 -1.13 -14.67 0.70
N ALA A 288 -0.86 -14.05 1.85
CA ALA A 288 -1.83 -13.90 2.93
C ALA A 288 -3.09 -13.09 2.56
N GLU A 289 -3.03 -12.34 1.46
CA GLU A 289 -4.14 -11.53 0.94
C GLU A 289 -4.90 -12.23 -0.19
N GLY A 290 -4.49 -13.46 -0.58
CA GLY A 290 -5.10 -14.23 -1.65
C GLY A 290 -4.66 -13.84 -3.06
N LYS A 291 -3.53 -13.14 -3.21
CA LYS A 291 -2.91 -12.79 -4.48
C LYS A 291 -1.93 -13.90 -4.88
N PRO A 292 -1.94 -14.42 -6.12
CA PRO A 292 -0.92 -15.36 -6.58
C PRO A 292 0.49 -14.80 -6.45
N VAL A 293 1.45 -15.65 -6.13
CA VAL A 293 2.85 -15.27 -5.92
C VAL A 293 3.55 -15.03 -7.25
N ASP A 294 4.33 -13.95 -7.35
CA ASP A 294 5.14 -13.56 -8.51
C ASP A 294 6.63 -13.61 -8.14
N LEU A 295 7.32 -14.66 -8.55
CA LEU A 295 8.75 -14.88 -8.26
C LEU A 295 9.68 -14.19 -9.24
N ARG A 296 9.18 -13.42 -10.21
CA ARG A 296 10.04 -12.65 -11.12
C ARG A 296 10.95 -11.71 -10.31
N HIS A 297 12.16 -11.49 -10.80
CA HIS A 297 13.08 -10.53 -10.17
C HIS A 297 12.66 -9.08 -10.36
N ARG A 298 11.94 -8.79 -11.44
CA ARG A 298 11.48 -7.44 -11.80
C ARG A 298 10.06 -7.51 -12.40
N ASN A 299 9.28 -6.48 -12.17
CA ASN A 299 8.01 -6.20 -12.82
C ASN A 299 7.92 -4.69 -13.11
N SER A 300 6.89 -4.25 -13.80
CA SER A 300 6.72 -2.86 -14.21
C SER A 300 6.61 -1.85 -13.06
N TRP A 301 6.31 -2.32 -11.85
CA TRP A 301 6.31 -1.47 -10.65
C TRP A 301 7.69 -0.88 -10.32
N VAL A 302 8.76 -1.57 -10.71
CA VAL A 302 10.16 -1.15 -10.48
C VAL A 302 10.88 -0.71 -11.77
N MET A 303 10.18 -0.63 -12.91
CA MET A 303 10.73 -0.30 -14.22
C MET A 303 10.58 1.19 -14.55
N ASN A 304 11.51 1.70 -15.36
CA ASN A 304 11.47 3.04 -15.95
C ASN A 304 10.74 3.01 -17.31
N ALA A 305 10.48 4.17 -17.91
CA ALA A 305 9.65 4.31 -19.11
C ALA A 305 10.10 3.44 -20.30
N ALA A 306 11.39 3.37 -20.58
CA ALA A 306 11.92 2.60 -21.71
C ALA A 306 11.86 1.07 -21.53
N GLU A 307 11.54 0.60 -20.31
CA GLU A 307 11.52 -0.83 -19.96
C GLU A 307 10.12 -1.41 -19.95
N ILE A 308 9.08 -0.57 -20.14
CA ILE A 308 7.68 -0.99 -20.05
C ILE A 308 7.14 -1.32 -21.45
N GLU A 309 6.59 -2.51 -21.59
CA GLU A 309 6.00 -2.99 -22.84
C GLU A 309 4.80 -2.13 -23.24
N PRO A 310 4.66 -1.76 -24.54
CA PRO A 310 3.54 -0.97 -25.04
C PRO A 310 2.17 -1.56 -24.70
N ALA A 311 2.07 -2.87 -24.73
CA ALA A 311 0.86 -3.61 -24.36
C ALA A 311 0.46 -3.40 -22.91
N GLU A 312 1.42 -3.39 -21.97
CA GLU A 312 1.13 -3.11 -20.57
C GLU A 312 0.65 -1.68 -20.37
N VAL A 313 1.21 -0.72 -21.12
CA VAL A 313 0.73 0.67 -21.11
C VAL A 313 -0.74 0.73 -21.51
N ALA A 314 -1.11 0.07 -22.63
CA ALA A 314 -2.48 0.03 -23.12
C ALA A 314 -3.44 -0.64 -22.12
N GLU A 315 -3.10 -1.83 -21.60
CA GLU A 315 -3.92 -2.58 -20.65
C GLU A 315 -4.17 -1.76 -19.37
N VAL A 316 -3.13 -1.12 -18.80
CA VAL A 316 -3.25 -0.32 -17.59
C VAL A 316 -4.16 0.90 -17.80
N HIS A 317 -4.11 1.53 -19.00
CA HIS A 317 -5.03 2.63 -19.31
C HIS A 317 -6.46 2.17 -19.50
N VAL A 318 -6.67 1.03 -20.19
CA VAL A 318 -8.01 0.45 -20.35
C VAL A 318 -8.63 0.17 -18.98
N VAL A 319 -7.94 -0.55 -18.12
CA VAL A 319 -8.48 -0.97 -16.82
C VAL A 319 -8.65 0.21 -15.85
N ASN A 320 -7.66 1.12 -15.78
CA ASN A 320 -7.62 2.13 -14.72
C ASN A 320 -8.28 3.47 -15.08
N ALA A 321 -8.56 3.73 -16.36
CA ALA A 321 -9.13 5.00 -16.80
C ALA A 321 -10.30 4.84 -17.79
N ILE A 322 -10.14 4.06 -18.86
CA ILE A 322 -11.13 3.97 -19.93
C ILE A 322 -12.41 3.27 -19.43
N VAL A 323 -12.29 2.10 -18.79
CA VAL A 323 -13.47 1.35 -18.32
C VAL A 323 -14.19 2.09 -17.18
N PRO A 324 -13.54 2.67 -16.16
CA PRO A 324 -14.20 3.54 -15.20
C PRO A 324 -14.98 4.69 -15.85
N PHE A 325 -14.41 5.35 -16.87
CA PHE A 325 -15.10 6.38 -17.64
C PHE A 325 -16.35 5.81 -18.34
N LEU A 326 -16.26 4.67 -19.04
CA LEU A 326 -17.37 4.05 -19.75
C LEU A 326 -18.52 3.67 -18.81
N ILE A 327 -18.20 3.05 -17.66
CA ILE A 327 -19.19 2.63 -16.66
C ILE A 327 -19.88 3.86 -16.07
N ALA A 328 -19.12 4.84 -15.58
CA ALA A 328 -19.68 6.04 -14.95
C ALA A 328 -20.58 6.84 -15.91
N SER A 329 -20.11 7.09 -17.13
CA SER A 329 -20.86 7.88 -18.11
C SER A 329 -22.14 7.18 -18.58
N ARG A 330 -22.09 5.86 -18.84
CA ARG A 330 -23.25 5.12 -19.38
C ARG A 330 -24.26 4.70 -18.30
N LEU A 331 -23.84 4.51 -17.04
CA LEU A 331 -24.75 4.22 -15.93
C LEU A 331 -25.33 5.48 -15.27
N ARG A 332 -24.92 6.69 -15.69
CA ARG A 332 -25.47 7.95 -15.16
C ARG A 332 -26.99 7.99 -15.17
N GLY A 333 -27.62 7.52 -16.27
CA GLY A 333 -29.07 7.46 -16.39
C GLY A 333 -29.75 6.56 -15.35
N LEU A 334 -29.08 5.52 -14.82
CA LEU A 334 -29.59 4.75 -13.69
C LEU A 334 -29.46 5.50 -12.37
N MET A 335 -28.41 6.31 -12.23
CA MET A 335 -28.24 7.12 -11.04
C MET A 335 -29.29 8.21 -10.93
N THR A 336 -29.69 8.83 -12.04
CA THR A 336 -30.76 9.85 -12.05
C THR A 336 -32.15 9.28 -11.73
N ARG A 337 -32.34 7.97 -11.81
CA ARG A 337 -33.59 7.28 -11.44
C ARG A 337 -33.69 6.98 -9.93
N SER A 338 -32.62 7.19 -9.17
CA SER A 338 -32.62 6.97 -7.72
C SER A 338 -33.63 7.85 -7.01
N ALA A 339 -34.31 7.27 -6.01
CA ALA A 339 -35.22 8.01 -5.12
C ALA A 339 -34.45 8.92 -4.13
N PHE A 340 -33.17 8.71 -3.93
CA PHE A 340 -32.34 9.53 -3.06
C PHE A 340 -31.87 10.78 -3.79
N ALA A 341 -31.80 11.91 -3.10
CA ALA A 341 -31.34 13.19 -3.67
C ALA A 341 -29.82 13.24 -3.86
N ASP A 342 -29.09 12.32 -3.28
CA ASP A 342 -27.63 12.24 -3.28
C ASP A 342 -27.16 10.88 -3.78
N ARG A 343 -26.30 10.87 -4.78
CA ARG A 343 -25.67 9.68 -5.38
C ARG A 343 -24.17 9.91 -5.43
N TYR A 344 -23.40 8.83 -5.43
CA TYR A 344 -21.95 8.91 -5.25
C TYR A 344 -21.19 8.11 -6.28
N ILE A 345 -20.16 8.72 -6.86
CA ILE A 345 -19.14 8.05 -7.66
C ILE A 345 -17.80 8.26 -6.96
N VAL A 346 -17.12 7.18 -6.60
CA VAL A 346 -15.77 7.24 -6.04
C VAL A 346 -14.81 6.53 -6.98
N ASN A 347 -13.92 7.28 -7.57
CA ASN A 347 -12.81 6.78 -8.39
C ASN A 347 -11.61 6.51 -7.48
N VAL A 348 -11.27 5.23 -7.29
CA VAL A 348 -10.10 4.85 -6.49
C VAL A 348 -8.83 5.19 -7.26
N SER A 349 -8.19 6.25 -6.84
CA SER A 349 -6.98 6.81 -7.43
C SER A 349 -5.77 6.61 -6.51
N ALA A 350 -4.73 7.39 -6.71
CA ALA A 350 -3.51 7.37 -5.92
C ALA A 350 -2.71 8.67 -6.10
N MET A 351 -1.81 8.97 -5.15
CA MET A 351 -0.85 10.07 -5.25
C MET A 351 0.04 10.01 -6.50
N GLU A 352 0.18 8.82 -7.08
CA GLU A 352 0.88 8.57 -8.35
C GLU A 352 0.28 9.38 -9.51
N GLY A 353 -1.04 9.60 -9.51
CA GLY A 353 -1.75 10.40 -10.52
C GLY A 353 -1.80 11.91 -10.25
N VAL A 354 -1.18 12.40 -9.17
CA VAL A 354 -1.25 13.82 -8.76
C VAL A 354 -0.02 14.59 -9.22
N PHE A 355 -0.21 15.71 -9.94
CA PHE A 355 0.89 16.56 -10.44
C PHE A 355 1.58 17.33 -9.31
N ALA A 356 0.86 17.77 -8.29
CA ALA A 356 1.40 18.50 -7.15
C ALA A 356 2.32 17.65 -6.23
N HIS A 357 2.45 16.35 -6.48
CA HIS A 357 3.31 15.46 -5.69
C HIS A 357 4.79 15.75 -5.95
N ARG A 358 5.49 16.34 -4.95
CA ARG A 358 6.88 16.81 -5.07
C ARG A 358 7.93 15.71 -5.25
N ASN A 359 7.68 14.50 -4.73
CA ASN A 359 8.66 13.41 -4.67
C ASN A 359 8.32 12.26 -5.65
N LYS A 360 7.91 12.59 -6.89
CA LYS A 360 7.67 11.57 -7.91
C LYS A 360 8.96 10.82 -8.25
N GLN A 361 8.88 9.50 -8.20
CA GLN A 361 9.95 8.62 -8.65
C GLN A 361 9.88 8.44 -10.16
N THR A 362 10.96 7.93 -10.77
CA THR A 362 11.04 7.65 -12.21
C THR A 362 10.37 6.35 -12.62
N ARG A 363 9.85 5.58 -11.66
CA ARG A 363 9.31 4.24 -11.86
C ARG A 363 7.81 4.26 -12.22
N HIS A 364 7.34 3.14 -12.82
CA HIS A 364 5.93 2.86 -13.19
C HIS A 364 5.17 4.06 -13.80
N PRO A 365 5.75 4.77 -14.81
CA PRO A 365 5.13 5.98 -15.37
C PRO A 365 3.77 5.71 -16.02
N HIS A 366 3.54 4.55 -16.61
CA HIS A 366 2.27 4.14 -17.20
C HIS A 366 1.11 4.10 -16.19
N THR A 367 1.37 3.62 -14.95
CA THR A 367 0.39 3.63 -13.87
C THR A 367 0.10 5.06 -13.40
N ASN A 368 1.15 5.90 -13.30
CA ASN A 368 1.00 7.32 -12.97
C ASN A 368 0.13 8.04 -14.01
N MET A 369 0.37 7.78 -15.31
CA MET A 369 -0.41 8.35 -16.42
C MET A 369 -1.89 7.93 -16.34
N ALA A 370 -2.18 6.64 -16.13
CA ALA A 370 -3.55 6.14 -16.04
C ALA A 370 -4.31 6.71 -14.84
N LYS A 371 -3.66 6.86 -13.68
CA LYS A 371 -4.28 7.51 -12.50
C LYS A 371 -4.46 9.02 -12.70
N ALA A 372 -3.56 9.69 -13.43
CA ALA A 372 -3.74 11.08 -13.80
C ALA A 372 -4.93 11.27 -14.76
N ALA A 373 -5.12 10.33 -15.73
CA ALA A 373 -6.29 10.33 -16.60
C ALA A 373 -7.60 10.16 -15.83
N LEU A 374 -7.64 9.24 -14.85
CA LEU A 374 -8.80 9.03 -13.97
C LEU A 374 -9.10 10.26 -13.10
N ASN A 375 -8.04 10.92 -12.58
CA ASN A 375 -8.17 12.18 -11.84
C ASN A 375 -8.72 13.30 -12.73
N MET A 376 -8.24 13.42 -13.96
CA MET A 376 -8.73 14.42 -14.92
C MET A 376 -10.19 14.17 -15.29
N PHE A 377 -10.59 12.91 -15.51
CA PHE A 377 -11.99 12.53 -15.70
C PHE A 377 -12.86 13.03 -14.55
N THR A 378 -12.46 12.73 -13.30
CA THR A 378 -13.19 13.19 -12.11
C THR A 378 -13.33 14.71 -12.09
N ARG A 379 -12.22 15.42 -12.21
CA ARG A 379 -12.18 16.90 -12.16
C ARG A 379 -13.01 17.55 -13.25
N THR A 380 -12.96 17.00 -14.46
CA THR A 380 -13.67 17.55 -15.62
C THR A 380 -15.18 17.29 -15.55
N SER A 381 -15.57 16.07 -15.14
CA SER A 381 -16.97 15.63 -15.25
C SER A 381 -17.80 15.87 -13.97
N ALA A 382 -17.17 16.01 -12.80
CA ALA A 382 -17.89 16.19 -11.54
C ALA A 382 -18.89 17.38 -11.54
N PRO A 383 -18.60 18.56 -12.14
CA PRO A 383 -19.57 19.67 -12.20
C PRO A 383 -20.83 19.30 -12.97
N GLU A 384 -20.70 18.58 -14.09
CA GLU A 384 -21.83 18.09 -14.89
C GLU A 384 -22.66 17.05 -14.12
N PHE A 385 -22.01 16.07 -13.49
CA PHE A 385 -22.68 15.04 -12.70
C PHE A 385 -23.39 15.62 -11.47
N LEU A 386 -22.84 16.69 -10.89
CA LEU A 386 -23.43 17.37 -9.74
C LEU A 386 -24.80 17.99 -10.06
N THR A 387 -25.06 18.40 -11.32
CA THR A 387 -26.38 18.90 -11.73
C THR A 387 -27.48 17.86 -11.56
N ASP A 388 -27.11 16.57 -11.58
CA ASP A 388 -28.01 15.45 -11.32
C ASP A 388 -27.94 14.96 -9.86
N GLY A 389 -27.29 15.70 -8.95
CA GLY A 389 -27.10 15.30 -7.56
C GLY A 389 -26.13 14.11 -7.38
N ILE A 390 -25.21 13.91 -8.33
CA ILE A 390 -24.19 12.86 -8.29
C ILE A 390 -22.85 13.45 -7.86
N TYR A 391 -22.38 13.07 -6.69
CA TYR A 391 -21.14 13.56 -6.08
C TYR A 391 -19.97 12.67 -6.49
N MET A 392 -19.24 13.08 -7.54
CA MET A 392 -18.08 12.33 -8.06
C MET A 392 -16.80 12.85 -7.44
N ASN A 393 -15.96 11.95 -6.91
CA ASN A 393 -14.66 12.27 -6.32
C ASN A 393 -13.61 11.21 -6.66
N SER A 394 -12.33 11.58 -6.57
CA SER A 394 -11.19 10.67 -6.57
C SER A 394 -10.63 10.51 -5.14
N VAL A 395 -10.17 9.31 -4.79
CA VAL A 395 -9.65 9.02 -3.45
C VAL A 395 -8.31 8.30 -3.52
N ASP A 396 -7.30 8.81 -2.82
CA ASP A 396 -6.06 8.10 -2.51
C ASP A 396 -6.26 7.16 -1.33
N THR A 397 -6.04 5.87 -1.54
CA THR A 397 -6.18 4.86 -0.49
C THR A 397 -5.04 4.88 0.53
N GLY A 398 -3.94 5.53 0.18
CA GLY A 398 -2.70 5.51 0.94
C GLY A 398 -1.87 4.24 0.70
N TRP A 399 -0.73 4.14 1.40
CA TRP A 399 0.20 3.03 1.22
C TRP A 399 -0.19 1.83 2.07
N ILE A 400 -0.80 0.83 1.44
CA ILE A 400 -1.42 -0.34 2.07
C ILE A 400 -0.63 -1.61 1.78
N THR A 401 -0.29 -1.83 0.51
CA THR A 401 0.38 -3.03 0.01
C THR A 401 1.60 -2.68 -0.81
N GLN A 402 2.38 -3.69 -1.15
CA GLN A 402 3.50 -3.58 -2.08
C GLN A 402 3.13 -4.31 -3.38
N GLU A 403 3.46 -3.69 -4.52
CA GLU A 403 3.35 -4.32 -5.84
C GLU A 403 4.73 -4.77 -6.36
N ASN A 404 5.71 -4.79 -5.47
CA ASN A 404 7.03 -5.33 -5.77
C ASN A 404 6.96 -6.82 -6.13
N PRO A 405 7.92 -7.35 -6.89
CA PRO A 405 8.10 -8.79 -7.02
C PRO A 405 8.29 -9.44 -5.64
N HIS A 406 7.76 -10.65 -5.46
CA HIS A 406 7.77 -11.35 -4.17
C HIS A 406 9.17 -11.45 -3.52
N PRO A 407 10.27 -11.75 -4.26
CA PRO A 407 11.60 -11.80 -3.65
C PRO A 407 12.05 -10.45 -3.05
N LEU A 408 11.65 -9.33 -3.65
CA LEU A 408 11.93 -7.99 -3.13
C LEU A 408 11.03 -7.66 -1.94
N GLU A 409 9.77 -8.06 -2.00
CA GLU A 409 8.81 -7.90 -0.90
C GLU A 409 9.29 -8.63 0.35
N GLU A 410 9.69 -9.90 0.25
CA GLU A 410 10.22 -10.69 1.37
C GLU A 410 11.52 -10.08 1.94
N ARG A 411 12.39 -9.55 1.09
CA ARG A 411 13.61 -8.84 1.53
C ARG A 411 13.27 -7.57 2.32
N LEU A 412 12.28 -6.80 1.86
CA LEU A 412 11.82 -5.61 2.57
C LEU A 412 11.17 -5.99 3.90
N LYS A 413 10.34 -7.03 3.91
CA LYS A 413 9.69 -7.58 5.10
C LYS A 413 10.74 -8.07 6.13
N SER A 414 11.74 -8.83 5.70
CA SER A 414 12.82 -9.30 6.57
C SER A 414 13.68 -8.15 7.12
N SER A 415 13.78 -7.03 6.40
CA SER A 415 14.41 -5.79 6.90
C SER A 415 13.57 -5.05 7.95
N GLY A 416 12.34 -5.52 8.25
CA GLY A 416 11.40 -4.92 9.19
C GLY A 416 10.52 -3.83 8.56
N PHE A 417 10.41 -3.78 7.23
CA PHE A 417 9.47 -2.87 6.58
C PHE A 417 8.04 -3.42 6.70
N CYS A 418 7.11 -2.53 7.06
CA CYS A 418 5.68 -2.78 7.07
C CYS A 418 4.98 -1.55 6.47
N PRO A 419 4.00 -1.71 5.56
CA PRO A 419 3.20 -0.60 5.09
C PRO A 419 2.48 0.12 6.23
N PRO A 420 2.36 1.46 6.18
CA PRO A 420 1.79 2.24 7.27
C PRO A 420 0.32 1.94 7.56
N LEU A 421 -0.43 1.52 6.56
CA LEU A 421 -1.87 1.29 6.56
C LEU A 421 -2.21 -0.14 6.16
N ASP A 422 -3.46 -0.58 6.39
CA ASP A 422 -3.99 -1.87 5.94
C ASP A 422 -5.16 -1.71 4.97
N ILE A 423 -5.72 -2.84 4.51
CA ILE A 423 -6.83 -2.86 3.55
C ILE A 423 -8.10 -2.22 4.11
N VAL A 424 -8.35 -2.31 5.42
CA VAL A 424 -9.50 -1.67 6.08
C VAL A 424 -9.34 -0.15 6.07
N ASP A 425 -8.13 0.36 6.31
CA ASP A 425 -7.84 1.80 6.20
C ASP A 425 -8.09 2.32 4.78
N GLY A 426 -7.73 1.52 3.75
CA GLY A 426 -7.98 1.87 2.37
C GLY A 426 -9.46 1.91 2.03
N ALA A 427 -10.22 0.92 2.47
CA ALA A 427 -11.68 0.88 2.29
C ALA A 427 -12.37 2.04 3.02
N ALA A 428 -11.94 2.34 4.25
CA ALA A 428 -12.46 3.47 5.02
C ALA A 428 -12.24 4.81 4.31
N ARG A 429 -11.07 5.02 3.68
CA ARG A 429 -10.79 6.23 2.89
C ARG A 429 -11.71 6.35 1.68
N VAL A 430 -11.91 5.26 0.95
CA VAL A 430 -12.77 5.22 -0.23
C VAL A 430 -14.22 5.50 0.13
N LEU A 431 -14.71 4.97 1.26
CA LEU A 431 -16.09 5.12 1.69
C LEU A 431 -16.37 6.42 2.45
N ALA A 432 -15.34 7.10 2.96
CA ALA A 432 -15.53 8.34 3.71
C ALA A 432 -16.34 9.42 2.96
N PRO A 433 -16.11 9.72 1.66
CA PRO A 433 -16.94 10.67 0.93
C PRO A 433 -18.40 10.25 0.82
N VAL A 434 -18.69 8.93 0.74
CA VAL A 434 -20.04 8.40 0.70
C VAL A 434 -20.72 8.55 2.04
N TYR A 435 -20.12 8.06 3.12
CA TYR A 435 -20.72 8.08 4.45
C TYR A 435 -20.91 9.50 4.99
N ARG A 436 -19.89 10.37 4.83
CA ARG A 436 -20.01 11.79 5.20
C ARG A 436 -21.05 12.50 4.34
N GLY A 437 -21.10 12.21 3.04
CA GLY A 437 -22.08 12.80 2.13
C GLY A 437 -23.52 12.44 2.50
N VAL A 438 -23.81 11.18 2.85
CA VAL A 438 -25.13 10.76 3.36
C VAL A 438 -25.48 11.46 4.67
N GLN A 439 -24.49 11.74 5.51
CA GLN A 439 -24.63 12.50 6.76
C GLN A 439 -24.74 14.03 6.55
N GLY A 440 -24.65 14.51 5.29
CA GLY A 440 -24.84 15.93 4.93
C GLY A 440 -23.57 16.67 4.49
N ASP A 441 -22.37 16.13 4.70
CA ASP A 441 -21.10 16.71 4.25
C ASP A 441 -20.80 16.26 2.80
N ARG A 442 -21.42 16.94 1.83
CA ARG A 442 -21.43 16.59 0.41
C ARG A 442 -20.39 17.38 -0.38
N ILE A 443 -19.36 16.71 -0.85
CA ILE A 443 -18.29 17.29 -1.66
C ILE A 443 -18.25 16.60 -3.02
N ALA A 444 -18.10 17.37 -4.10
CA ALA A 444 -17.93 16.89 -5.47
C ALA A 444 -16.71 17.53 -6.13
N GLY A 445 -16.06 16.80 -7.03
CA GLY A 445 -14.93 17.29 -7.82
C GLY A 445 -13.62 17.40 -7.04
N ALA A 446 -13.50 16.69 -5.93
CA ALA A 446 -12.31 16.72 -5.09
C ALA A 446 -11.44 15.46 -5.28
N PHE A 447 -10.14 15.62 -5.05
CA PHE A 447 -9.21 14.55 -4.76
C PHE A 447 -9.03 14.44 -3.25
N PHE A 448 -9.41 13.32 -2.67
CA PHE A 448 -9.27 13.09 -1.24
C PHE A 448 -7.98 12.35 -0.91
N LYS A 449 -7.27 12.88 0.08
CA LYS A 449 -6.09 12.25 0.67
C LYS A 449 -6.20 12.31 2.19
N ASP A 450 -5.99 11.16 2.84
CA ASP A 450 -6.06 11.08 4.30
C ASP A 450 -7.38 11.69 4.87
N TYR A 451 -8.51 11.42 4.18
CA TYR A 451 -9.88 11.88 4.49
C TYR A 451 -10.20 13.34 4.18
N GLU A 452 -9.27 14.13 3.69
CA GLU A 452 -9.46 15.56 3.40
C GLU A 452 -9.22 15.86 1.92
N PRO A 453 -9.89 16.89 1.37
CA PRO A 453 -9.57 17.39 0.03
C PRO A 453 -8.10 17.82 -0.06
N ALA A 454 -7.45 17.42 -1.14
CA ALA A 454 -6.05 17.71 -1.41
C ALA A 454 -5.87 18.26 -2.85
N PRO A 455 -4.77 18.96 -3.14
CA PRO A 455 -4.45 19.40 -4.50
C PRO A 455 -4.32 18.23 -5.47
N TRP A 456 -4.72 18.51 -6.74
CA TRP A 456 -4.60 17.58 -7.87
C TRP A 456 -3.16 17.37 -8.33
#